data_b34a7349404439306f754f70a8db40f2
#
_entry.id   b34a7349404439306f754f70a8db40f2
#
_cell.length_a   1.000
_cell.length_b   1.000
_cell.length_c   1.000
_cell.angle_alpha   90.00
_cell.angle_beta   90.00
_cell.angle_gamma   90.00
#
_symmetry.space_group_name_H-M   'P 1'
#
loop_
_entity.id
_entity.type
_entity.pdbx_description
1 polymer ?
#
loop_
_entity_poly.entity_id
_entity_poly.type
_entity_poly.pdbx_seq_one_letter_code
_entity_poly.pdbx_strand_id
1 'polypeptide(L)'
;SVDQSSFVTGDEEGWLFSGRCLRVRPRPDEVDPRFIYYWLNTSEVKSFIRAIAVGATMPSINTAILSEVQISLPPVAQQRRISSILGSIDDKIATNRRAVQQLDKLRNALWQRNLQDGSAPIPLSSLASFVNGGAFTKGATGTGRVVVRIAEMSGGIGNSTVRNELAVPETQVVRNGDLLFSWSGTLMVKRWPHDEAIVNQHIFKVIPDRDFPAAFLDCAIEQQLEYFRMIAAGKATTMGHIKRSDLEAEVEIPVSIREDDLQLAGSLWDLAVALEKENLTLAKTRDELLPLLMSGKITVKEAEQDATAASADIASEEYKA
;
A
#
# COMPACT_ATOMS: atom_id res chain seq x y z
N SER A 1 -11.21 10.75 -8.76
CA SER A 1 -12.41 11.10 -8.00
C SER A 1 -12.42 12.60 -7.70
N VAL A 2 -13.57 13.25 -7.70
CA VAL A 2 -13.72 14.70 -7.48
C VAL A 2 -13.46 15.12 -6.02
N ASP A 3 -13.48 14.17 -5.10
CA ASP A 3 -13.34 14.31 -3.65
C ASP A 3 -11.93 13.99 -3.13
N GLN A 4 -10.96 13.89 -4.02
CA GLN A 4 -9.56 13.65 -3.62
C GLN A 4 -8.86 14.99 -3.32
N SER A 5 -8.15 15.02 -2.20
CA SER A 5 -7.31 16.14 -1.82
C SER A 5 -5.89 15.65 -1.47
N SER A 6 -4.90 16.49 -1.74
CA SER A 6 -3.51 16.28 -1.37
C SER A 6 -2.97 17.49 -0.62
N PHE A 7 -2.15 17.26 0.38
CA PHE A 7 -1.43 18.30 1.08
C PHE A 7 -0.09 18.51 0.38
N VAL A 8 0.20 19.76 -0.04
CA VAL A 8 1.44 20.13 -0.70
C VAL A 8 2.45 20.53 0.37
N THR A 9 3.64 19.93 0.34
CA THR A 9 4.76 20.20 1.25
C THR A 9 5.86 20.99 0.53
N GLY A 10 6.99 21.21 1.19
CA GLY A 10 8.15 21.82 0.56
C GLY A 10 8.76 21.01 -0.58
N ASP A 11 8.55 19.68 -0.57
CA ASP A 11 9.09 18.78 -1.60
C ASP A 11 8.43 18.98 -2.97
N GLU A 12 7.18 19.50 -2.99
CA GLU A 12 6.44 19.82 -4.22
C GLU A 12 6.52 21.32 -4.60
N GLU A 13 7.42 22.09 -3.99
CA GLU A 13 7.58 23.50 -4.33
C GLU A 13 7.98 23.65 -5.80
N GLY A 14 7.26 24.53 -6.51
CA GLY A 14 7.47 24.76 -7.94
C GLY A 14 6.75 23.78 -8.87
N TRP A 15 6.07 22.74 -8.34
CA TRP A 15 5.31 21.82 -9.18
C TRP A 15 4.10 22.50 -9.81
N LEU A 16 3.83 22.11 -11.07
CA LEU A 16 2.62 22.51 -11.78
C LEU A 16 1.50 21.50 -11.49
N PHE A 17 0.29 21.98 -11.34
CA PHE A 17 -0.90 21.13 -11.19
C PHE A 17 -1.83 21.24 -12.39
N SER A 18 -2.55 20.16 -12.65
CA SER A 18 -3.51 20.06 -13.75
C SER A 18 -4.62 21.09 -13.61
N GLY A 19 -5.13 21.61 -14.74
CA GLY A 19 -6.31 22.49 -14.76
C GLY A 19 -7.60 21.85 -14.22
N ARG A 20 -7.58 20.55 -13.89
CA ARG A 20 -8.68 19.84 -13.20
C ARG A 20 -8.54 19.86 -11.69
N CYS A 21 -7.48 20.43 -11.14
CA CYS A 21 -7.25 20.56 -9.71
C CYS A 21 -7.54 21.99 -9.27
N LEU A 22 -8.13 22.15 -8.11
CA LEU A 22 -8.28 23.43 -7.44
C LEU A 22 -7.24 23.54 -6.32
N ARG A 23 -6.52 24.68 -6.28
CA ARG A 23 -5.61 24.98 -5.18
C ARG A 23 -6.35 25.73 -4.09
N VAL A 24 -6.35 25.18 -2.89
CA VAL A 24 -6.84 25.86 -1.68
C VAL A 24 -5.65 26.36 -0.87
N ARG A 25 -5.59 27.65 -0.63
CA ARG A 25 -4.57 28.30 0.21
C ARG A 25 -5.28 29.09 1.31
N PRO A 26 -5.35 28.56 2.53
CA PRO A 26 -5.97 29.25 3.65
C PRO A 26 -5.14 30.47 4.09
N ARG A 27 -5.78 31.38 4.82
CA ARG A 27 -5.10 32.49 5.49
C ARG A 27 -4.50 31.97 6.79
N PRO A 28 -3.19 32.01 7.00
CA PRO A 28 -2.54 31.28 8.09
C PRO A 28 -2.88 31.85 9.49
N ASP A 29 -3.35 33.10 9.56
CA ASP A 29 -3.79 33.74 10.83
C ASP A 29 -5.19 33.27 11.27
N GLU A 30 -6.00 32.77 10.34
CA GLU A 30 -7.39 32.36 10.58
C GLU A 30 -7.53 30.83 10.58
N VAL A 31 -6.74 30.15 9.74
CA VAL A 31 -6.93 28.73 9.46
C VAL A 31 -5.60 28.00 9.30
N ASP A 32 -5.44 26.91 10.04
CA ASP A 32 -4.32 26.00 9.86
C ASP A 32 -4.46 25.18 8.57
N PRO A 33 -3.44 25.17 7.67
CA PRO A 33 -3.53 24.49 6.38
C PRO A 33 -3.74 22.97 6.48
N ARG A 34 -3.08 22.30 7.45
CA ARG A 34 -3.28 20.85 7.66
C ARG A 34 -4.66 20.55 8.20
N PHE A 35 -5.27 21.45 8.99
CA PHE A 35 -6.64 21.29 9.47
C PHE A 35 -7.63 21.25 8.30
N ILE A 36 -7.51 22.16 7.32
CA ILE A 36 -8.34 22.15 6.11
C ILE A 36 -8.14 20.86 5.31
N TYR A 37 -6.91 20.40 5.17
CA TYR A 37 -6.62 19.13 4.50
C TYR A 37 -7.35 17.96 5.18
N TYR A 38 -7.28 17.85 6.50
CA TYR A 38 -7.98 16.81 7.24
C TYR A 38 -9.50 16.96 7.16
N TRP A 39 -10.00 18.18 7.27
CA TRP A 39 -11.43 18.45 7.14
C TRP A 39 -11.96 18.05 5.76
N LEU A 40 -11.27 18.37 4.68
CA LEU A 40 -11.62 17.94 3.31
C LEU A 40 -11.60 16.41 3.14
N ASN A 41 -10.90 15.70 4.00
CA ASN A 41 -10.82 14.24 3.99
C ASN A 41 -11.85 13.53 4.88
N THR A 42 -12.68 14.26 5.62
CA THR A 42 -13.80 13.64 6.35
C THR A 42 -14.84 13.05 5.41
N SER A 43 -15.54 11.99 5.86
CA SER A 43 -16.57 11.31 5.07
C SER A 43 -17.73 12.24 4.70
N GLU A 44 -18.10 13.14 5.62
CA GLU A 44 -19.17 14.10 5.44
C GLU A 44 -18.85 15.07 4.31
N VAL A 45 -17.67 15.69 4.34
CA VAL A 45 -17.24 16.66 3.32
C VAL A 45 -17.05 15.99 1.97
N LYS A 46 -16.42 14.80 1.91
CA LYS A 46 -16.31 14.02 0.68
C LYS A 46 -17.66 13.67 0.08
N SER A 47 -18.62 13.28 0.92
CA SER A 47 -19.97 12.95 0.48
C SER A 47 -20.69 14.20 -0.03
N PHE A 48 -20.55 15.33 0.66
CA PHE A 48 -21.11 16.60 0.22
C PHE A 48 -20.52 17.04 -1.13
N ILE A 49 -19.19 17.04 -1.28
CA ILE A 49 -18.50 17.39 -2.53
C ILE A 49 -19.00 16.49 -3.69
N ARG A 50 -19.15 15.19 -3.47
CA ARG A 50 -19.70 14.28 -4.49
C ARG A 50 -21.14 14.61 -4.86
N ALA A 51 -21.95 15.02 -3.90
CA ALA A 51 -23.38 15.35 -4.12
C ALA A 51 -23.56 16.64 -4.92
N ILE A 52 -22.68 17.65 -4.73
CA ILE A 52 -22.77 18.93 -5.43
C ILE A 52 -21.96 18.97 -6.75
N ALA A 53 -21.14 17.97 -7.01
CA ALA A 53 -20.35 17.89 -8.23
C ALA A 53 -21.24 17.76 -9.48
N VAL A 54 -20.89 18.48 -10.53
CA VAL A 54 -21.65 18.55 -11.79
C VAL A 54 -21.03 17.65 -12.85
N GLY A 55 -21.84 16.89 -13.54
CA GLY A 55 -21.44 16.02 -14.66
C GLY A 55 -21.72 14.55 -14.40
N ALA A 56 -22.46 13.89 -15.29
CA ALA A 56 -22.87 12.50 -15.16
C ALA A 56 -21.71 11.50 -15.38
N THR A 57 -20.84 11.77 -16.36
CA THR A 57 -19.75 10.86 -16.75
C THR A 57 -18.44 11.20 -16.07
N MET A 58 -18.14 12.48 -15.90
CA MET A 58 -16.94 13.00 -15.22
C MET A 58 -17.34 14.13 -14.25
N PRO A 59 -17.75 13.79 -13.02
CA PRO A 59 -18.09 14.80 -12.03
C PRO A 59 -16.95 15.79 -11.81
N SER A 60 -17.26 17.07 -11.77
CA SER A 60 -16.28 18.15 -11.54
C SER A 60 -16.84 19.19 -10.58
N ILE A 61 -15.95 19.89 -9.91
CA ILE A 61 -16.24 21.06 -9.10
C ILE A 61 -15.45 22.26 -9.64
N ASN A 62 -16.00 23.44 -9.44
CA ASN A 62 -15.32 24.72 -9.72
C ASN A 62 -15.20 25.54 -8.44
N THR A 63 -14.60 26.72 -8.53
CA THR A 63 -14.42 27.61 -7.38
C THR A 63 -15.73 28.07 -6.77
N ALA A 64 -16.78 28.30 -7.58
CA ALA A 64 -18.10 28.70 -7.09
C ALA A 64 -18.74 27.58 -6.26
N ILE A 65 -18.73 26.35 -6.76
CA ILE A 65 -19.21 25.16 -6.04
C ILE A 65 -18.42 24.95 -4.75
N LEU A 66 -17.08 25.06 -4.80
CA LEU A 66 -16.26 24.88 -3.61
C LEU A 66 -16.54 25.97 -2.55
N SER A 67 -16.90 27.18 -2.95
CA SER A 67 -17.23 28.28 -2.02
C SER A 67 -18.56 28.08 -1.27
N GLU A 68 -19.41 27.15 -1.72
CA GLU A 68 -20.66 26.79 -1.03
C GLU A 68 -20.44 25.83 0.13
N VAL A 69 -19.25 25.22 0.20
CA VAL A 69 -18.91 24.26 1.26
C VAL A 69 -18.65 25.02 2.56
N GLN A 70 -19.56 24.86 3.51
CA GLN A 70 -19.44 25.51 4.81
C GLN A 70 -18.56 24.71 5.76
N ILE A 71 -17.67 25.40 6.47
CA ILE A 71 -16.83 24.85 7.51
C ILE A 71 -17.06 25.54 8.83
N SER A 72 -17.23 24.78 9.91
CA SER A 72 -17.18 25.29 11.27
C SER A 72 -15.74 25.27 11.76
N LEU A 73 -15.14 26.44 11.97
CA LEU A 73 -13.75 26.58 12.39
C LEU A 73 -13.66 26.72 13.92
N PRO A 74 -13.02 25.78 14.63
CA PRO A 74 -12.65 25.99 16.01
C PRO A 74 -11.52 27.05 16.10
N PRO A 75 -11.20 27.57 17.30
CA PRO A 75 -10.07 28.46 17.48
C PRO A 75 -8.77 27.91 16.86
N VAL A 76 -7.94 28.75 16.23
CA VAL A 76 -6.71 28.35 15.52
C VAL A 76 -5.79 27.50 16.38
N ALA A 77 -5.71 27.77 17.69
CA ALA A 77 -4.93 26.93 18.61
C ALA A 77 -5.44 25.47 18.67
N GLN A 78 -6.75 25.28 18.62
CA GLN A 78 -7.35 23.94 18.59
C GLN A 78 -7.15 23.27 17.22
N GLN A 79 -7.31 24.03 16.12
CA GLN A 79 -7.00 23.52 14.77
C GLN A 79 -5.57 22.98 14.70
N ARG A 80 -4.59 23.75 15.18
CA ARG A 80 -3.17 23.36 15.20
C ARG A 80 -2.92 22.09 16.05
N ARG A 81 -3.61 21.95 17.18
CA ARG A 81 -3.49 20.72 18.00
C ARG A 81 -4.02 19.50 17.27
N ILE A 82 -5.19 19.59 16.63
CA ILE A 82 -5.78 18.52 15.84
C ILE A 82 -4.82 18.16 14.70
N SER A 83 -4.33 19.16 13.97
CA SER A 83 -3.36 18.97 12.88
C SER A 83 -2.05 18.34 13.33
N SER A 84 -1.60 18.66 14.55
CA SER A 84 -0.38 18.10 15.12
C SER A 84 -0.52 16.60 15.37
N ILE A 85 -1.66 16.14 15.94
CA ILE A 85 -1.88 14.71 16.21
C ILE A 85 -1.98 13.93 14.91
N LEU A 86 -2.93 14.30 14.04
CA LEU A 86 -3.14 13.60 12.78
C LEU A 86 -1.89 13.67 11.88
N GLY A 87 -1.20 14.82 11.92
CA GLY A 87 0.05 15.05 11.20
C GLY A 87 1.19 14.17 11.69
N SER A 88 1.34 13.96 13.00
CA SER A 88 2.38 13.06 13.53
C SER A 88 2.19 11.62 13.07
N ILE A 89 0.95 11.16 12.96
CA ILE A 89 0.63 9.83 12.42
C ILE A 89 1.00 9.76 10.93
N ASP A 90 0.61 10.75 10.12
CA ASP A 90 0.95 10.77 8.70
C ASP A 90 2.46 10.90 8.47
N ASP A 91 3.16 11.70 9.27
CA ASP A 91 4.62 11.87 9.21
C ASP A 91 5.35 10.55 9.59
N LYS A 92 4.83 9.79 10.56
CA LYS A 92 5.34 8.45 10.91
C LYS A 92 5.11 7.46 9.76
N ILE A 93 3.91 7.42 9.17
CA ILE A 93 3.61 6.60 7.98
C ILE A 93 4.56 6.93 6.83
N ALA A 94 4.79 8.21 6.55
CA ALA A 94 5.70 8.64 5.51
C ALA A 94 7.16 8.22 5.80
N THR A 95 7.58 8.32 7.05
CA THR A 95 8.92 7.89 7.50
C THR A 95 9.09 6.39 7.35
N ASN A 96 8.12 5.59 7.79
CA ASN A 96 8.14 4.15 7.62
C ASN A 96 8.19 3.74 6.15
N ARG A 97 7.40 4.39 5.27
CA ARG A 97 7.44 4.12 3.82
C ARG A 97 8.83 4.39 3.23
N ARG A 98 9.48 5.49 3.63
CA ARG A 98 10.85 5.78 3.22
C ARG A 98 11.84 4.74 3.75
N ALA A 99 11.69 4.33 5.00
CA ALA A 99 12.50 3.27 5.58
C ALA A 99 12.36 1.95 4.80
N VAL A 100 11.14 1.49 4.52
CA VAL A 100 10.89 0.28 3.71
C VAL A 100 11.59 0.36 2.36
N GLN A 101 11.50 1.49 1.66
CA GLN A 101 12.21 1.67 0.39
C GLN A 101 13.73 1.56 0.52
N GLN A 102 14.32 2.05 1.62
CA GLN A 102 15.77 1.94 1.86
C GLN A 102 16.16 0.50 2.23
N LEU A 103 15.34 -0.20 3.02
CA LEU A 103 15.54 -1.60 3.35
C LEU A 103 15.53 -2.47 2.09
N ASP A 104 14.57 -2.26 1.18
CA ASP A 104 14.48 -2.98 -0.08
C ASP A 104 15.68 -2.67 -1.01
N LYS A 105 16.12 -1.41 -1.06
CA LYS A 105 17.33 -1.04 -1.81
C LYS A 105 18.59 -1.70 -1.26
N LEU A 106 18.72 -1.75 0.07
CA LEU A 106 19.86 -2.39 0.72
C LEU A 106 19.86 -3.90 0.45
N ARG A 107 18.71 -4.55 0.57
CA ARG A 107 18.54 -5.98 0.26
C ARG A 107 18.85 -6.27 -1.21
N ASN A 108 18.42 -5.42 -2.13
CA ASN A 108 18.81 -5.55 -3.54
C ASN A 108 20.30 -5.34 -3.76
N ALA A 109 20.95 -4.42 -3.04
CA ALA A 109 22.40 -4.24 -3.10
C ALA A 109 23.17 -5.48 -2.60
N LEU A 110 22.68 -6.14 -1.53
CA LEU A 110 23.22 -7.43 -1.08
C LEU A 110 23.08 -8.50 -2.16
N TRP A 111 21.92 -8.58 -2.80
CA TRP A 111 21.68 -9.48 -3.91
C TRP A 111 22.66 -9.25 -5.06
N GLN A 112 22.78 -8.01 -5.54
CA GLN A 112 23.69 -7.64 -6.61
C GLN A 112 25.15 -7.93 -6.28
N ARG A 113 25.58 -7.71 -5.02
CA ARG A 113 26.92 -8.06 -4.56
C ARG A 113 27.19 -9.54 -4.66
N ASN A 114 26.27 -10.39 -4.23
CA ASN A 114 26.44 -11.84 -4.28
C ASN A 114 26.43 -12.35 -5.76
N LEU A 115 25.67 -11.72 -6.66
CA LEU A 115 25.75 -12.01 -8.10
C LEU A 115 27.12 -11.71 -8.70
N GLN A 116 27.80 -10.64 -8.26
CA GLN A 116 29.13 -10.26 -8.73
C GLN A 116 30.22 -11.25 -8.24
N ASP A 117 30.02 -11.92 -7.13
CA ASP A 117 30.92 -12.97 -6.63
C ASP A 117 30.82 -14.27 -7.46
N GLY A 118 29.81 -14.39 -8.33
CA GLY A 118 29.54 -15.47 -9.24
C GLY A 118 28.05 -15.75 -9.38
N SER A 119 27.59 -15.92 -10.61
CA SER A 119 26.17 -16.24 -10.88
C SER A 119 26.03 -17.43 -11.82
N ALA A 120 24.84 -18.02 -11.81
CA ALA A 120 24.43 -19.07 -12.76
C ALA A 120 22.98 -18.84 -13.17
N PRO A 121 22.67 -19.03 -14.47
CA PRO A 121 21.30 -18.94 -14.96
C PRO A 121 20.51 -20.19 -14.55
N ILE A 122 19.33 -20.00 -14.00
CA ILE A 122 18.37 -21.07 -13.74
C ILE A 122 16.95 -20.62 -14.08
N PRO A 123 16.02 -21.54 -14.42
CA PRO A 123 14.63 -21.18 -14.65
C PRO A 123 14.00 -20.55 -13.41
N LEU A 124 13.30 -19.42 -13.57
CA LEU A 124 12.60 -18.77 -12.47
C LEU A 124 11.60 -19.72 -11.78
N SER A 125 10.97 -20.61 -12.54
CA SER A 125 10.04 -21.63 -12.03
C SER A 125 10.66 -22.59 -11.03
N SER A 126 11.97 -22.75 -11.00
CA SER A 126 12.68 -23.64 -10.07
C SER A 126 12.97 -23.00 -8.71
N LEU A 127 12.82 -21.67 -8.57
CA LEU A 127 13.08 -20.96 -7.29
C LEU A 127 11.91 -21.01 -6.33
N ALA A 128 10.69 -21.22 -6.86
CA ALA A 128 9.48 -21.12 -6.05
C ALA A 128 8.31 -21.85 -6.71
N SER A 129 7.34 -22.21 -5.88
CA SER A 129 6.02 -22.63 -6.35
C SER A 129 5.15 -21.40 -6.63
N PHE A 130 4.80 -21.20 -7.89
CA PHE A 130 3.88 -20.13 -8.33
C PHE A 130 2.44 -20.66 -8.31
N VAL A 131 1.76 -20.48 -7.19
CA VAL A 131 0.40 -21.00 -6.98
C VAL A 131 -0.63 -20.00 -7.48
N ASN A 132 -1.39 -20.38 -8.50
CA ASN A 132 -2.43 -19.51 -9.04
C ASN A 132 -3.61 -19.40 -8.07
N GLY A 133 -4.15 -18.21 -7.91
CA GLY A 133 -5.40 -18.00 -7.20
C GLY A 133 -6.61 -18.55 -7.94
N GLY A 134 -7.77 -18.41 -7.34
CA GLY A 134 -9.05 -18.86 -7.89
C GLY A 134 -9.99 -17.72 -8.28
N ALA A 135 -11.09 -18.01 -8.97
CA ALA A 135 -12.10 -17.05 -9.36
C ALA A 135 -13.01 -16.64 -8.16
N PHE A 136 -12.38 -16.24 -7.04
CA PHE A 136 -13.04 -16.03 -5.76
C PHE A 136 -13.86 -14.74 -5.65
N THR A 137 -13.84 -13.90 -6.66
CA THR A 137 -14.79 -12.78 -6.79
C THR A 137 -16.18 -13.26 -7.20
N LYS A 138 -16.27 -14.42 -7.85
CA LYS A 138 -17.55 -15.04 -8.25
C LYS A 138 -18.23 -15.62 -7.00
N GLY A 139 -19.48 -15.26 -6.77
CA GLY A 139 -20.22 -15.71 -5.58
C GLY A 139 -19.70 -15.09 -4.28
N ALA A 140 -19.14 -13.90 -4.34
CA ALA A 140 -18.67 -13.18 -3.15
C ALA A 140 -19.81 -12.92 -2.16
N THR A 141 -19.54 -13.15 -0.86
CA THR A 141 -20.51 -13.02 0.23
C THR A 141 -20.58 -11.60 0.81
N GLY A 142 -19.54 -10.78 0.56
CA GLY A 142 -19.36 -9.46 1.17
C GLY A 142 -18.75 -9.51 2.58
N THR A 143 -18.63 -10.70 3.16
CA THR A 143 -18.03 -10.98 4.47
C THR A 143 -16.88 -11.98 4.34
N GLY A 144 -16.16 -12.23 5.44
CA GLY A 144 -15.03 -13.16 5.46
C GLY A 144 -13.71 -12.55 4.96
N ARG A 145 -12.86 -13.39 4.34
CA ARG A 145 -11.52 -13.02 3.91
C ARG A 145 -11.53 -12.11 2.70
N VAL A 146 -10.58 -11.21 2.65
CA VAL A 146 -10.31 -10.36 1.47
C VAL A 146 -9.93 -11.25 0.28
N VAL A 147 -10.50 -10.96 -0.88
CA VAL A 147 -10.07 -11.52 -2.16
C VAL A 147 -9.06 -10.57 -2.77
N VAL A 148 -7.78 -10.94 -2.75
CA VAL A 148 -6.68 -10.10 -3.26
C VAL A 148 -6.72 -10.09 -4.77
N ARG A 149 -7.08 -8.93 -5.35
CA ARG A 149 -6.98 -8.63 -6.79
C ARG A 149 -5.81 -7.68 -7.02
N ILE A 150 -5.50 -7.41 -8.27
CA ILE A 150 -4.47 -6.42 -8.65
C ILE A 150 -4.77 -5.04 -8.03
N ALA A 151 -6.04 -4.70 -7.86
CA ALA A 151 -6.47 -3.46 -7.21
C ALA A 151 -6.00 -3.39 -5.74
N GLU A 152 -6.16 -4.46 -4.98
CA GLU A 152 -5.70 -4.54 -3.60
C GLU A 152 -4.16 -4.56 -3.49
N MET A 153 -3.47 -5.18 -4.44
CA MET A 153 -2.00 -5.12 -4.50
C MET A 153 -1.50 -3.69 -4.79
N SER A 154 -2.21 -2.93 -5.62
CA SER A 154 -1.80 -1.57 -6.02
C SER A 154 -2.20 -0.50 -5.02
N GLY A 155 -3.44 -0.54 -4.54
CA GLY A 155 -4.09 0.52 -3.77
C GLY A 155 -4.47 0.14 -2.34
N GLY A 156 -4.21 -1.11 -1.92
CA GLY A 156 -4.62 -1.62 -0.62
C GLY A 156 -6.12 -1.96 -0.54
N ILE A 157 -6.57 -2.30 0.66
CA ILE A 157 -7.96 -2.66 0.94
C ILE A 157 -8.81 -1.39 1.01
N GLY A 158 -9.97 -1.38 0.33
CA GLY A 158 -10.88 -0.23 0.30
C GLY A 158 -12.34 -0.65 0.13
N ASN A 159 -13.22 0.33 -0.09
CA ASN A 159 -14.68 0.11 -0.16
C ASN A 159 -15.12 -0.83 -1.31
N SER A 160 -14.32 -0.95 -2.37
CA SER A 160 -14.58 -1.85 -3.51
C SER A 160 -13.95 -3.23 -3.33
N THR A 161 -13.27 -3.48 -2.20
CA THR A 161 -12.61 -4.75 -1.93
C THR A 161 -13.63 -5.85 -1.73
N VAL A 162 -13.46 -6.91 -2.50
CA VAL A 162 -14.34 -8.09 -2.44
C VAL A 162 -13.94 -8.97 -1.26
N ARG A 163 -14.96 -9.53 -0.58
CA ARG A 163 -14.77 -10.49 0.52
C ARG A 163 -15.54 -11.77 0.27
N ASN A 164 -14.98 -12.88 0.71
CA ASN A 164 -15.59 -14.19 0.52
C ASN A 164 -15.27 -15.14 1.70
N GLU A 165 -16.24 -15.97 2.06
CA GLU A 165 -16.11 -16.98 3.14
C GLU A 165 -15.72 -18.37 2.64
N LEU A 166 -15.43 -18.51 1.34
CA LEU A 166 -15.06 -19.80 0.74
C LEU A 166 -13.90 -20.45 1.47
N ALA A 167 -14.03 -21.74 1.71
CA ALA A 167 -12.90 -22.59 2.06
C ALA A 167 -12.04 -22.80 0.80
N VAL A 168 -10.75 -22.50 0.93
CA VAL A 168 -9.77 -22.62 -0.16
C VAL A 168 -8.57 -23.44 0.31
N PRO A 169 -7.81 -24.06 -0.61
CA PRO A 169 -6.55 -24.71 -0.25
C PRO A 169 -5.60 -23.74 0.48
N GLU A 170 -4.86 -24.24 1.44
CA GLU A 170 -3.90 -23.45 2.22
C GLU A 170 -2.87 -22.71 1.34
N THR A 171 -2.50 -23.31 0.23
CA THR A 171 -1.60 -22.71 -0.77
C THR A 171 -2.16 -21.48 -1.46
N GLN A 172 -3.47 -21.25 -1.40
CA GLN A 172 -4.14 -20.04 -1.94
C GLN A 172 -4.51 -19.02 -0.85
N VAL A 173 -4.25 -19.36 0.41
CA VAL A 173 -4.34 -18.42 1.53
C VAL A 173 -3.06 -17.61 1.59
N VAL A 174 -3.18 -16.30 1.71
CA VAL A 174 -2.06 -15.37 1.84
C VAL A 174 -2.08 -14.73 3.22
N ARG A 175 -0.91 -14.58 3.83
CA ARG A 175 -0.69 -13.97 5.14
C ARG A 175 0.29 -12.81 5.05
N ASN A 176 0.38 -12.06 6.11
CA ASN A 176 1.35 -10.97 6.23
C ASN A 176 2.76 -11.46 5.88
N GLY A 177 3.46 -10.71 5.02
CA GLY A 177 4.80 -11.06 4.54
C GLY A 177 4.84 -11.99 3.32
N ASP A 178 3.76 -12.68 2.96
CA ASP A 178 3.72 -13.52 1.77
C ASP A 178 3.97 -12.70 0.50
N LEU A 179 4.71 -13.28 -0.45
CA LEU A 179 5.02 -12.66 -1.73
C LEU A 179 3.93 -12.98 -2.77
N LEU A 180 3.48 -11.94 -3.45
CA LEU A 180 2.48 -12.01 -4.50
C LEU A 180 3.05 -11.49 -5.81
N PHE A 181 2.73 -12.18 -6.91
CA PHE A 181 3.09 -11.77 -8.27
C PHE A 181 1.86 -11.74 -9.16
N SER A 182 1.48 -10.54 -9.63
CA SER A 182 0.40 -10.40 -10.61
C SER A 182 0.93 -10.68 -12.01
N TRP A 183 0.32 -11.65 -12.69
CA TRP A 183 0.73 -12.13 -14.00
C TRP A 183 -0.11 -11.60 -15.17
N SER A 184 -1.10 -10.76 -14.91
CA SER A 184 -2.05 -10.21 -15.89
C SER A 184 -2.32 -8.73 -15.59
N GLY A 185 -2.57 -7.94 -16.62
CA GLY A 185 -2.80 -6.49 -16.49
C GLY A 185 -1.53 -5.77 -16.02
N THR A 186 -1.55 -5.21 -14.82
CA THR A 186 -0.34 -4.59 -14.25
C THR A 186 0.51 -5.65 -13.57
N LEU A 187 1.63 -6.00 -14.19
CA LEU A 187 2.58 -6.97 -13.64
C LEU A 187 3.41 -6.31 -12.53
N MET A 188 3.34 -6.87 -11.33
CA MET A 188 4.08 -6.39 -10.17
C MET A 188 4.34 -7.52 -9.18
N VAL A 189 5.42 -7.40 -8.43
CA VAL A 189 5.75 -8.25 -7.28
C VAL A 189 5.59 -7.41 -6.01
N LYS A 190 4.90 -7.94 -5.00
CA LYS A 190 4.72 -7.24 -3.73
C LYS A 190 4.55 -8.20 -2.57
N ARG A 191 5.04 -7.80 -1.41
CA ARG A 191 4.65 -8.38 -0.12
C ARG A 191 3.19 -8.05 0.17
N TRP A 192 2.50 -8.98 0.84
CA TRP A 192 1.17 -8.74 1.37
C TRP A 192 1.27 -8.21 2.80
N PRO A 193 0.89 -6.95 3.09
CA PRO A 193 1.09 -6.38 4.42
C PRO A 193 -0.11 -6.58 5.36
N HIS A 194 -1.24 -7.09 4.84
CA HIS A 194 -2.49 -7.22 5.59
C HIS A 194 -2.62 -8.60 6.24
N ASP A 195 -3.70 -8.76 7.00
CA ASP A 195 -4.10 -10.03 7.59
C ASP A 195 -4.45 -11.08 6.52
N GLU A 196 -4.87 -12.28 6.98
CA GLU A 196 -5.20 -13.41 6.14
C GLU A 196 -6.21 -13.06 5.04
N ALA A 197 -5.89 -13.42 3.82
CA ALA A 197 -6.69 -13.19 2.62
C ALA A 197 -6.61 -14.38 1.66
N ILE A 198 -7.34 -14.36 0.55
CA ILE A 198 -7.32 -15.38 -0.50
C ILE A 198 -6.95 -14.78 -1.84
N VAL A 199 -6.14 -15.47 -2.62
CA VAL A 199 -5.57 -14.94 -3.87
C VAL A 199 -6.52 -15.14 -5.04
N ASN A 200 -6.82 -14.06 -5.79
CA ASN A 200 -7.64 -14.14 -7.00
C ASN A 200 -6.86 -14.71 -8.21
N GLN A 201 -7.58 -15.17 -9.22
CA GLN A 201 -7.08 -15.94 -10.39
C GLN A 201 -5.99 -15.26 -11.23
N HIS A 202 -5.77 -13.94 -11.10
CA HIS A 202 -4.77 -13.17 -11.87
C HIS A 202 -3.46 -12.91 -11.10
N ILE A 203 -3.29 -13.60 -9.98
CA ILE A 203 -2.15 -13.42 -9.09
C ILE A 203 -1.63 -14.80 -8.69
N PHE A 204 -0.31 -14.95 -8.66
CA PHE A 204 0.35 -16.06 -8.01
C PHE A 204 0.65 -15.70 -6.55
N LYS A 205 0.34 -16.61 -5.61
CA LYS A 205 1.08 -16.68 -4.34
C LYS A 205 2.40 -17.36 -4.66
N VAL A 206 3.51 -16.68 -4.33
CA VAL A 206 4.86 -17.20 -4.59
C VAL A 206 5.39 -17.80 -3.30
N ILE A 207 5.54 -19.13 -3.29
CA ILE A 207 6.04 -19.89 -2.15
C ILE A 207 7.46 -20.31 -2.47
N PRO A 208 8.49 -19.79 -1.74
CA PRO A 208 9.88 -20.11 -2.03
C PRO A 208 10.11 -21.62 -1.92
N ASP A 209 10.99 -22.14 -2.78
CA ASP A 209 11.54 -23.47 -2.59
C ASP A 209 12.38 -23.52 -1.30
N ARG A 210 12.49 -24.69 -0.68
CA ARG A 210 13.20 -24.81 0.61
C ARG A 210 14.66 -24.40 0.55
N ASP A 211 15.28 -24.58 -0.62
CA ASP A 211 16.70 -24.34 -0.83
C ASP A 211 16.98 -22.91 -1.32
N PHE A 212 15.92 -22.11 -1.64
CA PHE A 212 16.08 -20.73 -2.08
C PHE A 212 15.69 -19.73 -0.98
N PRO A 213 16.56 -18.73 -0.69
CA PRO A 213 16.28 -17.75 0.36
C PRO A 213 15.09 -16.86 0.04
N ALA A 214 14.02 -16.98 0.84
CA ALA A 214 12.78 -16.20 0.68
C ALA A 214 13.05 -14.68 0.60
N ALA A 215 14.03 -14.20 1.36
CA ALA A 215 14.38 -12.77 1.42
C ALA A 215 14.96 -12.20 0.11
N PHE A 216 15.30 -13.05 -0.86
CA PHE A 216 15.82 -12.62 -2.17
C PHE A 216 14.91 -13.01 -3.35
N LEU A 217 13.79 -13.65 -3.08
CA LEU A 217 12.92 -14.17 -4.13
C LEU A 217 12.29 -13.08 -5.00
N ASP A 218 11.89 -11.97 -4.40
CA ASP A 218 11.40 -10.81 -5.14
C ASP A 218 12.49 -10.18 -6.00
N CYS A 219 13.75 -10.13 -5.53
CA CYS A 219 14.89 -9.65 -6.33
C CYS A 219 15.10 -10.51 -7.59
N ALA A 220 14.97 -11.83 -7.47
CA ALA A 220 15.06 -12.74 -8.62
C ALA A 220 13.90 -12.54 -9.61
N ILE A 221 12.67 -12.38 -9.12
CA ILE A 221 11.50 -12.15 -9.99
C ILE A 221 11.59 -10.79 -10.67
N GLU A 222 12.04 -9.75 -9.98
CA GLU A 222 12.15 -8.39 -10.50
C GLU A 222 13.15 -8.30 -11.67
N GLN A 223 14.18 -9.14 -11.73
CA GLN A 223 15.08 -9.22 -12.89
C GLN A 223 14.34 -9.50 -14.21
N GLN A 224 13.26 -10.32 -14.14
CA GLN A 224 12.48 -10.70 -15.31
C GLN A 224 11.25 -9.83 -15.54
N LEU A 225 10.94 -8.90 -14.62
CA LEU A 225 9.69 -8.17 -14.67
C LEU A 225 9.55 -7.32 -15.94
N GLU A 226 10.63 -6.73 -16.43
CA GLU A 226 10.64 -5.95 -17.67
C GLU A 226 10.44 -6.83 -18.91
N TYR A 227 11.09 -7.98 -18.94
CA TYR A 227 10.88 -8.99 -19.99
C TYR A 227 9.43 -9.50 -20.00
N PHE A 228 8.86 -9.78 -18.83
CA PHE A 228 7.45 -10.17 -18.72
C PHE A 228 6.49 -9.07 -19.17
N ARG A 229 6.79 -7.81 -18.89
CA ARG A 229 6.02 -6.67 -19.40
C ARG A 229 6.05 -6.58 -20.93
N MET A 230 7.20 -6.80 -21.56
CA MET A 230 7.32 -6.85 -23.03
C MET A 230 6.48 -7.98 -23.62
N ILE A 231 6.54 -9.21 -23.05
CA ILE A 231 5.72 -10.34 -23.48
C ILE A 231 4.23 -10.01 -23.36
N ALA A 232 3.82 -9.47 -22.23
CA ALA A 232 2.43 -9.11 -21.96
C ALA A 232 1.92 -8.03 -22.93
N ALA A 233 2.74 -7.02 -23.22
CA ALA A 233 2.42 -5.97 -24.20
C ALA A 233 2.27 -6.53 -25.63
N GLY A 234 3.10 -7.47 -26.03
CA GLY A 234 3.02 -8.12 -27.35
C GLY A 234 1.80 -9.02 -27.55
N LYS A 235 1.15 -9.45 -26.47
CA LYS A 235 -0.06 -10.30 -26.49
C LYS A 235 -1.37 -9.51 -26.25
N ALA A 236 -1.30 -8.18 -26.18
CA ALA A 236 -2.44 -7.34 -25.79
C ALA A 236 -3.45 -7.14 -26.91
N THR A 237 -4.41 -8.06 -27.04
CA THR A 237 -5.69 -7.75 -27.71
C THR A 237 -6.75 -7.18 -26.76
N THR A 238 -6.68 -7.48 -25.45
CA THR A 238 -7.58 -6.97 -24.41
C THR A 238 -6.86 -6.70 -23.09
N MET A 239 -6.16 -7.68 -22.54
CA MET A 239 -5.42 -7.56 -21.28
C MET A 239 -4.12 -8.36 -21.40
N GLY A 240 -2.99 -7.65 -21.38
CA GLY A 240 -1.68 -8.29 -21.44
C GLY A 240 -1.46 -9.26 -20.28
N HIS A 241 -0.88 -10.43 -20.57
CA HIS A 241 -0.60 -11.45 -19.57
C HIS A 241 0.60 -12.31 -19.96
N ILE A 242 1.25 -12.90 -18.97
CA ILE A 242 2.23 -13.97 -19.16
C ILE A 242 1.57 -15.34 -18.99
N LYS A 243 2.15 -16.34 -19.60
CA LYS A 243 1.78 -17.74 -19.42
C LYS A 243 2.66 -18.40 -18.37
N ARG A 244 2.22 -19.51 -17.80
CA ARG A 244 3.04 -20.29 -16.87
C ARG A 244 4.36 -20.74 -17.49
N SER A 245 4.38 -21.04 -18.80
CA SER A 245 5.60 -21.38 -19.53
C SER A 245 6.60 -20.23 -19.64
N ASP A 246 6.16 -18.96 -19.48
CA ASP A 246 7.06 -17.82 -19.51
C ASP A 246 7.90 -17.75 -18.20
N LEU A 247 7.50 -18.47 -17.13
CA LEU A 247 8.29 -18.61 -15.89
C LEU A 247 9.52 -19.52 -16.06
N GLU A 248 9.65 -20.23 -17.18
CA GLU A 248 10.85 -20.97 -17.54
C GLU A 248 11.98 -20.03 -18.01
N ALA A 249 11.74 -18.72 -18.10
CA ALA A 249 12.79 -17.76 -18.38
C ALA A 249 13.88 -17.83 -17.31
N GLU A 250 15.14 -17.86 -17.77
CA GLU A 250 16.29 -17.95 -16.90
C GLU A 250 16.53 -16.63 -16.17
N VAL A 251 16.84 -16.73 -14.88
CA VAL A 251 17.31 -15.63 -14.02
C VAL A 251 18.70 -15.95 -13.52
N GLU A 252 19.53 -14.93 -13.42
CA GLU A 252 20.83 -15.06 -12.80
C GLU A 252 20.66 -15.13 -11.28
N ILE A 253 21.14 -16.20 -10.67
CA ILE A 253 21.19 -16.32 -9.20
C ILE A 253 22.65 -16.43 -8.72
N PRO A 254 22.96 -15.97 -7.51
CA PRO A 254 24.27 -16.19 -6.93
C PRO A 254 24.58 -17.68 -6.80
N VAL A 255 25.79 -18.09 -7.21
CA VAL A 255 26.28 -19.47 -7.01
C VAL A 255 26.39 -19.80 -5.51
N SER A 256 26.71 -18.81 -4.71
CA SER A 256 26.71 -18.88 -3.24
C SER A 256 26.30 -17.55 -2.65
N ILE A 257 25.63 -17.59 -1.51
CA ILE A 257 25.28 -16.39 -0.75
C ILE A 257 26.03 -16.45 0.56
N ARG A 258 26.70 -15.35 0.92
CA ARG A 258 27.38 -15.24 2.20
C ARG A 258 26.37 -15.35 3.33
N GLU A 259 26.70 -16.11 4.38
CA GLU A 259 25.79 -16.31 5.51
C GLU A 259 25.38 -15.00 6.19
N ASP A 260 26.33 -14.06 6.37
CA ASP A 260 26.03 -12.74 6.93
C ASP A 260 25.05 -11.94 6.06
N ASP A 261 25.16 -12.06 4.72
CA ASP A 261 24.25 -11.38 3.80
C ASP A 261 22.85 -11.99 3.83
N LEU A 262 22.77 -13.31 3.99
CA LEU A 262 21.51 -14.01 4.11
C LEU A 262 20.77 -13.62 5.40
N GLN A 263 21.47 -13.63 6.53
CA GLN A 263 20.92 -13.22 7.82
C GLN A 263 20.49 -11.75 7.81
N LEU A 264 21.33 -10.87 7.23
CA LEU A 264 21.00 -9.45 7.10
C LEU A 264 19.78 -9.25 6.18
N ALA A 265 19.71 -9.92 5.03
CA ALA A 265 18.59 -9.83 4.11
C ALA A 265 17.27 -10.29 4.76
N GLY A 266 17.30 -11.37 5.55
CA GLY A 266 16.17 -11.82 6.36
C GLY A 266 15.70 -10.74 7.34
N SER A 267 16.62 -10.18 8.12
CA SER A 267 16.32 -9.11 9.08
C SER A 267 15.74 -7.84 8.40
N LEU A 268 16.29 -7.48 7.23
CA LEU A 268 15.78 -6.34 6.45
C LEU A 268 14.36 -6.61 5.93
N TRP A 269 14.09 -7.83 5.49
CA TRP A 269 12.75 -8.25 5.07
C TRP A 269 11.76 -8.18 6.21
N ASP A 270 12.07 -8.78 7.35
CA ASP A 270 11.18 -8.82 8.52
C ASP A 270 10.87 -7.42 9.04
N LEU A 271 11.89 -6.54 9.10
CA LEU A 271 11.69 -5.14 9.47
C LEU A 271 10.78 -4.41 8.46
N ALA A 272 10.95 -4.65 7.17
CA ALA A 272 10.09 -4.04 6.14
C ALA A 272 8.64 -4.50 6.30
N VAL A 273 8.40 -5.80 6.53
CA VAL A 273 7.07 -6.38 6.80
C VAL A 273 6.43 -5.75 8.05
N ALA A 274 7.19 -5.60 9.14
CA ALA A 274 6.73 -4.98 10.38
C ALA A 274 6.33 -3.51 10.17
N LEU A 275 7.16 -2.72 9.47
CA LEU A 275 6.85 -1.31 9.16
C LEU A 275 5.64 -1.16 8.23
N GLU A 276 5.46 -2.05 7.27
CA GLU A 276 4.27 -2.06 6.42
C GLU A 276 3.00 -2.37 7.25
N LYS A 277 3.05 -3.33 8.17
CA LYS A 277 1.95 -3.64 9.10
C LYS A 277 1.66 -2.47 10.04
N GLU A 278 2.70 -1.84 10.62
CA GLU A 278 2.56 -0.64 11.44
C GLU A 278 1.84 0.48 10.70
N ASN A 279 2.19 0.71 9.43
CA ASN A 279 1.53 1.73 8.61
C ASN A 279 0.03 1.49 8.43
N LEU A 280 -0.42 0.23 8.36
CA LEU A 280 -1.85 -0.10 8.28
C LEU A 280 -2.57 0.26 9.58
N THR A 281 -1.97 -0.07 10.72
CA THR A 281 -2.51 0.26 12.05
C THR A 281 -2.58 1.77 12.25
N LEU A 282 -1.50 2.49 11.92
CA LEU A 282 -1.45 3.95 11.98
C LEU A 282 -2.51 4.61 11.10
N ALA A 283 -2.66 4.13 9.85
CA ALA A 283 -3.68 4.66 8.94
C ALA A 283 -5.09 4.43 9.48
N LYS A 284 -5.38 3.25 10.03
CA LYS A 284 -6.65 2.93 10.67
C LYS A 284 -6.91 3.85 11.87
N THR A 285 -5.95 4.01 12.77
CA THR A 285 -6.04 4.89 13.93
C THR A 285 -6.32 6.34 13.51
N ARG A 286 -5.59 6.85 12.51
CA ARG A 286 -5.84 8.19 11.95
C ARG A 286 -7.27 8.33 11.43
N ASP A 287 -7.75 7.36 10.66
CA ASP A 287 -9.06 7.41 10.03
C ASP A 287 -10.21 7.29 11.05
N GLU A 288 -9.98 6.61 12.17
CA GLU A 288 -10.91 6.55 13.32
C GLU A 288 -10.91 7.86 14.15
N LEU A 289 -9.74 8.43 14.41
CA LEU A 289 -9.59 9.68 15.17
C LEU A 289 -10.11 10.90 14.38
N LEU A 290 -9.95 10.92 13.06
CA LEU A 290 -10.30 12.06 12.22
C LEU A 290 -11.74 12.56 12.43
N PRO A 291 -12.82 11.77 12.30
CA PRO A 291 -14.18 12.25 12.50
C PRO A 291 -14.46 12.65 13.94
N LEU A 292 -13.83 12.00 14.92
CA LEU A 292 -14.02 12.27 16.33
C LEU A 292 -13.42 13.63 16.73
N LEU A 293 -12.20 13.91 16.28
CA LEU A 293 -11.53 15.19 16.50
C LEU A 293 -12.20 16.34 15.76
N MET A 294 -12.60 16.11 14.49
CA MET A 294 -13.26 17.16 13.67
C MET A 294 -14.63 17.53 14.21
N SER A 295 -15.37 16.58 14.79
CA SER A 295 -16.68 16.83 15.42
C SER A 295 -16.59 17.32 16.87
N GLY A 296 -15.40 17.31 17.47
CA GLY A 296 -15.22 17.64 18.89
C GLY A 296 -15.77 16.59 19.87
N LYS A 297 -16.04 15.37 19.40
CA LYS A 297 -16.52 14.26 20.26
C LYS A 297 -15.46 13.76 21.21
N ILE A 298 -14.18 13.89 20.84
CA ILE A 298 -13.05 13.63 21.72
C ILE A 298 -12.16 14.87 21.80
N THR A 299 -11.48 15.00 22.91
CA THR A 299 -10.47 16.04 23.11
C THR A 299 -9.13 15.59 22.50
N VAL A 300 -8.27 16.57 22.24
CA VAL A 300 -6.89 16.31 21.79
C VAL A 300 -6.13 15.41 22.78
N LYS A 301 -6.34 15.60 24.09
CA LYS A 301 -5.69 14.81 25.15
C LYS A 301 -6.11 13.34 25.12
N GLU A 302 -7.38 13.05 24.89
CA GLU A 302 -7.89 11.68 24.74
C GLU A 302 -7.31 11.02 23.47
N ALA A 303 -7.27 11.76 22.36
CA ALA A 303 -6.68 11.26 21.11
C ALA A 303 -5.17 10.96 21.21
N GLU A 304 -4.41 11.75 21.98
CA GLU A 304 -2.99 11.46 22.26
C GLU A 304 -2.81 10.15 23.04
N GLN A 305 -3.69 9.86 23.99
CA GLN A 305 -3.67 8.60 24.74
C GLN A 305 -3.98 7.40 23.83
N ASP A 306 -4.98 7.50 22.97
CA ASP A 306 -5.36 6.45 22.03
C ASP A 306 -4.24 6.18 21.01
N ALA A 307 -3.61 7.23 20.48
CA ALA A 307 -2.49 7.10 19.54
C ALA A 307 -1.25 6.45 20.20
N THR A 308 -0.99 6.76 21.46
CA THR A 308 0.12 6.16 22.23
C THR A 308 -0.16 4.70 22.56
N ALA A 309 -1.40 4.34 22.91
CA ALA A 309 -1.81 2.96 23.18
C ALA A 309 -1.68 2.10 21.91
N ALA A 310 -2.12 2.59 20.75
CA ALA A 310 -1.97 1.89 19.47
C ALA A 310 -0.50 1.61 19.12
N SER A 311 0.42 2.53 19.43
CA SER A 311 1.85 2.34 19.22
C SER A 311 2.47 1.31 20.20
N ALA A 312 1.96 1.24 21.44
CA ALA A 312 2.44 0.31 22.46
C ALA A 312 1.97 -1.14 22.17
N ASP A 313 0.75 -1.32 21.66
CA ASP A 313 0.22 -2.63 21.30
C ASP A 313 1.05 -3.29 20.17
N ILE A 314 1.50 -2.49 19.20
CA ILE A 314 2.39 -2.95 18.10
C ILE A 314 3.71 -3.49 18.68
N ALA A 315 4.34 -2.74 19.58
CA ALA A 315 5.60 -3.15 20.22
C ALA A 315 5.44 -4.43 21.08
N SER A 316 4.25 -4.67 21.66
CA SER A 316 3.97 -5.84 22.49
C SER A 316 3.69 -7.12 21.66
N GLU A 317 3.18 -7.00 20.44
CA GLU A 317 3.00 -8.13 19.52
C GLU A 317 4.33 -8.61 18.93
N GLU A 318 5.26 -7.68 18.64
CA GLU A 318 6.60 -8.01 18.14
C GLU A 318 7.45 -8.81 19.14
N TYR A 319 7.21 -8.65 20.44
CA TYR A 319 7.93 -9.40 21.50
C TYR A 319 7.36 -10.82 21.74
N LYS A 320 6.23 -11.17 21.12
CA LYS A 320 5.55 -12.48 21.29
C LYS A 320 5.66 -13.41 20.07
N ALA A 321 6.23 -12.94 18.98
CA ALA A 321 6.48 -13.69 17.75
C ALA A 321 7.95 -14.12 17.65
#